data_6dc98342473783a1c752ceb76e1fdc90
#
_entry.id   6dc98342473783a1c752ceb76e1fdc90
#
_cell.length_a   1.000
_cell.length_b   1.000
_cell.length_c   1.000
_cell.angle_alpha   90.00
_cell.angle_beta   90.00
_cell.angle_gamma   90.00
#
_symmetry.space_group_name_H-M   'P 1'
#
loop_
_entity.id
_entity.type
_entity.pdbx_description
1 polymer ?
#
loop_
_entity_poly.entity_id
_entity_poly.type
_entity_poly.pdbx_seq_one_letter_code
_entity_poly.pdbx_strand_id
1 'polypeptide(L)'
;MVEAHPGQSGVFALQEGLDAFAARVLLAGAAEHTLDVQYYIWHHDMSGTLLLEALHRAADRGVRVRLLLDDNNTAGLDPWIAALDAHPNIEVRLFNPFKHRRWRVLDYLVDFARVNRRMHNKSFTADSQLTIIGGRNVGD
;
A
#
# COMPACT_ATOMS: atom_id res chain seq x y z
N MET A 1 13.67 -16.06 13.21
CA MET A 1 14.27 -16.35 11.87
C MET A 1 15.45 -15.42 11.59
N VAL A 2 15.31 -14.10 11.74
CA VAL A 2 16.40 -13.12 11.51
C VAL A 2 17.57 -13.35 12.47
N GLU A 3 17.30 -13.60 13.75
CA GLU A 3 18.31 -13.85 14.78
C GLU A 3 19.16 -15.11 14.53
N ALA A 4 18.60 -16.11 13.83
CA ALA A 4 19.31 -17.35 13.50
C ALA A 4 20.30 -17.20 12.33
N HIS A 5 20.24 -16.08 11.59
CA HIS A 5 21.05 -15.84 10.38
C HIS A 5 21.58 -14.40 10.35
N PRO A 6 22.44 -14.00 11.29
CA PRO A 6 22.96 -12.64 11.37
C PRO A 6 23.79 -12.29 10.13
N GLY A 7 23.51 -11.12 9.55
CA GLY A 7 24.19 -10.64 8.35
C GLY A 7 23.76 -11.29 7.04
N GLN A 8 22.70 -12.11 7.04
CA GLN A 8 22.15 -12.74 5.84
C GLN A 8 20.73 -12.23 5.55
N SER A 9 20.36 -12.24 4.27
CA SER A 9 18.99 -11.97 3.82
C SER A 9 18.45 -13.19 3.08
N GLY A 10 17.26 -13.62 3.46
CA GLY A 10 16.52 -14.67 2.74
C GLY A 10 15.69 -14.07 1.61
N VAL A 11 15.64 -14.73 0.46
CA VAL A 11 14.79 -14.35 -0.67
C VAL A 11 13.90 -15.52 -1.04
N PHE A 12 12.60 -15.25 -1.21
CA PHE A 12 11.61 -16.21 -1.68
C PHE A 12 10.81 -15.61 -2.84
N ALA A 13 10.70 -16.34 -3.95
CA ALA A 13 9.99 -15.86 -5.14
C ALA A 13 8.50 -16.19 -5.05
N LEU A 14 7.65 -15.17 -5.09
CA LEU A 14 6.18 -15.29 -5.19
C LEU A 14 5.78 -15.19 -6.68
N GLN A 15 5.71 -16.33 -7.36
CA GLN A 15 5.47 -16.38 -8.81
C GLN A 15 3.99 -16.17 -9.14
N GLU A 16 3.08 -16.77 -8.37
CA GLU A 16 1.64 -16.72 -8.62
C GLU A 16 0.98 -15.50 -7.94
N GLY A 17 -0.07 -14.95 -8.59
CA GLY A 17 -0.79 -13.78 -8.09
C GLY A 17 -1.51 -14.05 -6.77
N LEU A 18 -2.17 -15.20 -6.67
CA LEU A 18 -2.87 -15.60 -5.45
C LEU A 18 -1.92 -15.82 -4.27
N ASP A 19 -0.76 -16.43 -4.50
CA ASP A 19 0.25 -16.61 -3.46
C ASP A 19 0.80 -15.26 -2.99
N ALA A 20 1.03 -14.35 -3.93
CA ALA A 20 1.50 -13.01 -3.63
C ALA A 20 0.45 -12.19 -2.84
N PHE A 21 -0.84 -12.37 -3.11
CA PHE A 21 -1.93 -11.78 -2.34
C PHE A 21 -2.02 -12.40 -0.95
N ALA A 22 -2.08 -13.73 -0.87
CA ALA A 22 -2.16 -14.48 0.39
C ALA A 22 -0.99 -14.13 1.32
N ALA A 23 0.22 -14.03 0.78
CA ALA A 23 1.41 -13.64 1.55
C ALA A 23 1.26 -12.25 2.18
N ARG A 24 0.64 -11.27 1.49
CA ARG A 24 0.37 -9.94 2.05
C ARG A 24 -0.65 -9.97 3.17
N VAL A 25 -1.74 -10.73 2.98
CA VAL A 25 -2.79 -10.87 4.00
C VAL A 25 -2.24 -11.57 5.25
N LEU A 26 -1.47 -12.66 5.07
CA LEU A 26 -0.82 -13.36 6.17
C LEU A 26 0.20 -12.47 6.89
N LEU A 27 0.97 -11.70 6.14
CA LEU A 27 1.95 -10.78 6.70
C LEU A 27 1.29 -9.65 7.49
N ALA A 28 0.17 -9.10 7.00
CA ALA A 28 -0.64 -8.14 7.75
C ALA A 28 -1.19 -8.76 9.04
N GLY A 29 -1.62 -10.03 8.99
CA GLY A 29 -2.09 -10.77 10.15
C GLY A 29 -1.01 -11.06 11.20
N ALA A 30 0.23 -11.26 10.76
CA ALA A 30 1.36 -11.60 11.60
C ALA A 30 2.15 -10.38 12.14
N ALA A 31 1.94 -9.20 11.57
CA ALA A 31 2.61 -7.98 12.02
C ALA A 31 2.25 -7.65 13.47
N GLU A 32 3.27 -7.28 14.26
CA GLU A 32 3.15 -6.95 15.68
C GLU A 32 3.33 -5.45 15.97
N HIS A 33 4.10 -4.74 15.16
CA HIS A 33 4.46 -3.34 15.42
C HIS A 33 4.15 -2.38 14.28
N THR A 34 4.57 -2.70 13.05
CA THR A 34 4.47 -1.76 11.92
C THR A 34 4.13 -2.45 10.61
N LEU A 35 3.33 -1.75 9.79
CA LEU A 35 3.11 -2.07 8.38
C LEU A 35 3.39 -0.83 7.54
N ASP A 36 4.37 -0.92 6.64
CA ASP A 36 4.72 0.11 5.68
C ASP A 36 4.37 -0.35 4.26
N VAL A 37 3.39 0.29 3.66
CA VAL A 37 2.76 -0.16 2.42
C VAL A 37 2.81 0.94 1.38
N GLN A 38 3.37 0.64 0.18
CA GLN A 38 3.50 1.60 -0.90
C GLN A 38 3.03 0.97 -2.21
N TYR A 39 2.09 1.62 -2.90
CA TYR A 39 1.59 1.14 -4.19
C TYR A 39 1.37 2.27 -5.19
N TYR A 40 1.70 1.97 -6.45
CA TYR A 40 1.38 2.83 -7.58
C TYR A 40 -0.09 2.72 -7.99
N ILE A 41 -0.62 1.48 -8.08
CA ILE A 41 -2.03 1.22 -8.40
C ILE A 41 -2.66 0.44 -7.26
N TRP A 42 -3.83 0.91 -6.84
CA TRP A 42 -4.70 0.20 -5.91
C TRP A 42 -6.13 0.32 -6.42
N HIS A 43 -6.72 -0.81 -6.80
CA HIS A 43 -8.08 -0.83 -7.30
C HIS A 43 -9.08 -1.08 -6.16
N HIS A 44 -10.29 -0.56 -6.34
CA HIS A 44 -11.42 -0.83 -5.46
C HIS A 44 -12.19 -2.04 -5.99
N ASP A 45 -11.54 -3.19 -5.97
CA ASP A 45 -12.06 -4.50 -6.33
C ASP A 45 -12.00 -5.45 -5.12
N MET A 46 -12.18 -6.73 -5.32
CA MET A 46 -12.19 -7.70 -4.22
C MET A 46 -10.84 -7.75 -3.51
N SER A 47 -9.74 -7.90 -4.25
CA SER A 47 -8.41 -7.97 -3.65
C SER A 47 -8.03 -6.67 -2.95
N GLY A 48 -8.31 -5.52 -3.56
CA GLY A 48 -8.05 -4.22 -2.96
C GLY A 48 -8.80 -4.01 -1.65
N THR A 49 -10.09 -4.36 -1.63
CA THR A 49 -10.95 -4.24 -0.44
C THR A 49 -10.48 -5.17 0.68
N LEU A 50 -10.23 -6.44 0.38
CA LEU A 50 -9.76 -7.41 1.38
C LEU A 50 -8.41 -7.02 1.99
N LEU A 51 -7.51 -6.45 1.20
CA LEU A 51 -6.22 -6.02 1.69
C LEU A 51 -6.34 -4.75 2.57
N LEU A 52 -7.22 -3.79 2.22
CA LEU A 52 -7.53 -2.65 3.09
C LEU A 52 -8.11 -3.12 4.43
N GLU A 53 -8.99 -4.11 4.41
CA GLU A 53 -9.53 -4.71 5.64
C GLU A 53 -8.45 -5.40 6.47
N ALA A 54 -7.50 -6.10 5.83
CA ALA A 54 -6.39 -6.72 6.54
C ALA A 54 -5.49 -5.68 7.23
N LEU A 55 -5.26 -4.52 6.59
CA LEU A 55 -4.55 -3.39 7.19
C LEU A 55 -5.33 -2.80 8.37
N HIS A 56 -6.63 -2.61 8.22
CA HIS A 56 -7.49 -2.11 9.29
C HIS A 56 -7.47 -3.04 10.51
N ARG A 57 -7.64 -4.35 10.31
CA ARG A 57 -7.55 -5.35 11.38
C ARG A 57 -6.18 -5.38 12.07
N ALA A 58 -5.10 -5.12 11.34
CA ALA A 58 -3.79 -4.98 11.95
C ALA A 58 -3.73 -3.74 12.85
N ALA A 59 -4.29 -2.62 12.41
CA ALA A 59 -4.37 -1.39 13.19
C ALA A 59 -5.24 -1.54 14.45
N ASP A 60 -6.35 -2.30 14.37
CA ASP A 60 -7.19 -2.64 15.53
C ASP A 60 -6.40 -3.41 16.61
N ARG A 61 -5.40 -4.19 16.21
CA ARG A 61 -4.50 -4.89 17.13
C ARG A 61 -3.39 -3.98 17.71
N GLY A 62 -3.33 -2.72 17.30
CA GLY A 62 -2.32 -1.76 17.74
C GLY A 62 -1.10 -1.63 16.82
N VAL A 63 -1.10 -2.30 15.66
CA VAL A 63 -0.05 -2.16 14.65
C VAL A 63 -0.14 -0.78 14.00
N ARG A 64 0.98 -0.06 13.92
CA ARG A 64 1.04 1.21 13.20
C ARG A 64 1.12 0.95 11.69
N VAL A 65 0.12 1.40 10.96
CA VAL A 65 0.01 1.26 9.51
C VAL A 65 0.31 2.58 8.81
N ARG A 66 1.23 2.57 7.85
CA ARG A 66 1.51 3.69 6.95
C ARG A 66 1.25 3.26 5.51
N LEU A 67 0.27 3.86 4.88
CA LEU A 67 -0.13 3.57 3.50
C LEU A 67 0.18 4.76 2.60
N LEU A 68 1.09 4.59 1.64
CA LEU A 68 1.44 5.58 0.63
C LEU A 68 0.93 5.12 -0.74
N LEU A 69 0.02 5.88 -1.33
CA LEU A 69 -0.55 5.62 -2.65
C LEU A 69 -0.21 6.73 -3.63
N ASP A 70 0.09 6.37 -4.89
CA ASP A 70 0.17 7.37 -5.95
C ASP A 70 -1.23 7.85 -6.32
N ASP A 71 -1.47 9.17 -6.28
CA ASP A 71 -2.80 9.72 -6.49
C ASP A 71 -3.36 9.53 -7.90
N ASN A 72 -2.51 9.19 -8.87
CA ASN A 72 -2.96 8.97 -10.25
C ASN A 72 -3.99 7.83 -10.37
N ASN A 73 -3.88 6.83 -9.52
CA ASN A 73 -4.69 5.61 -9.58
C ASN A 73 -5.60 5.43 -8.35
N THR A 74 -5.99 6.53 -7.68
CA THR A 74 -6.89 6.51 -6.51
C THR A 74 -8.28 7.06 -6.82
N ALA A 75 -8.67 7.15 -8.10
CA ALA A 75 -10.00 7.63 -8.47
C ALA A 75 -11.10 6.73 -7.86
N GLY A 76 -12.03 7.34 -7.13
CA GLY A 76 -13.12 6.61 -6.45
C GLY A 76 -12.76 6.00 -5.10
N LEU A 77 -11.50 6.05 -4.67
CA LEU A 77 -11.06 5.54 -3.36
C LEU A 77 -11.21 6.56 -2.22
N ASP A 78 -11.55 7.81 -2.50
CA ASP A 78 -11.55 8.88 -1.50
C ASP A 78 -12.33 8.56 -0.21
N PRO A 79 -13.56 7.99 -0.26
CA PRO A 79 -14.28 7.65 0.96
C PRO A 79 -13.58 6.56 1.79
N TRP A 80 -12.98 5.57 1.12
CA TRP A 80 -12.28 4.46 1.77
C TRP A 80 -10.96 4.90 2.39
N ILE A 81 -10.20 5.73 1.66
CA ILE A 81 -8.96 6.33 2.15
C ILE A 81 -9.23 7.21 3.37
N ALA A 82 -10.29 8.03 3.33
CA ALA A 82 -10.68 8.88 4.46
C ALA A 82 -11.14 8.06 5.68
N ALA A 83 -11.87 6.98 5.45
CA ALA A 83 -12.30 6.08 6.53
C ALA A 83 -11.11 5.38 7.20
N LEU A 84 -10.11 4.95 6.40
CA LEU A 84 -8.88 4.37 6.94
C LEU A 84 -8.06 5.39 7.72
N ASP A 85 -7.84 6.59 7.18
CA ASP A 85 -7.04 7.65 7.82
C ASP A 85 -7.68 8.19 9.10
N ALA A 86 -8.99 7.94 9.30
CA ALA A 86 -9.67 8.25 10.55
C ALA A 86 -9.30 7.30 11.71
N HIS A 87 -8.67 6.15 11.43
CA HIS A 87 -8.23 5.22 12.45
C HIS A 87 -6.93 5.73 13.14
N PRO A 88 -6.83 5.73 14.48
CA PRO A 88 -5.70 6.32 15.21
C PRO A 88 -4.33 5.69 14.89
N ASN A 89 -4.32 4.43 14.46
CA ASN A 89 -3.09 3.70 14.12
C ASN A 89 -2.83 3.61 12.61
N ILE A 90 -3.61 4.29 11.76
CA ILE A 90 -3.42 4.30 10.30
C ILE A 90 -3.10 5.72 9.84
N GLU A 91 -2.06 5.85 9.05
CA GLU A 91 -1.72 7.08 8.36
C GLU A 91 -1.74 6.82 6.86
N VAL A 92 -2.61 7.51 6.12
CA VAL A 92 -2.66 7.44 4.67
C VAL A 92 -2.07 8.71 4.06
N ARG A 93 -1.14 8.54 3.11
CA ARG A 93 -0.56 9.65 2.35
C ARG A 93 -0.73 9.40 0.86
N LEU A 94 -1.01 10.47 0.13
CA LEU A 94 -1.05 10.45 -1.32
C LEU A 94 0.23 11.07 -1.88
N PHE A 95 0.93 10.31 -2.71
CA PHE A 95 2.08 10.83 -3.43
C PHE A 95 1.61 11.73 -4.58
N ASN A 96 2.15 12.94 -4.64
CA ASN A 96 1.91 13.93 -5.67
C ASN A 96 0.42 14.14 -6.01
N PRO A 97 -0.41 14.55 -5.01
CA PRO A 97 -1.85 14.66 -5.17
C PRO A 97 -2.24 15.70 -6.22
N PHE A 98 -3.33 15.41 -6.93
CA PHE A 98 -3.96 16.38 -7.82
C PHE A 98 -4.56 17.54 -7.00
N LYS A 99 -4.40 18.77 -7.49
CA LYS A 99 -5.04 19.96 -6.91
C LYS A 99 -6.55 19.93 -7.13
N HIS A 100 -6.95 19.46 -8.33
CA HIS A 100 -8.35 19.34 -8.74
C HIS A 100 -8.75 17.87 -8.88
N ARG A 101 -8.86 17.14 -7.78
CA ARG A 101 -9.13 15.68 -7.78
C ARG A 101 -10.38 15.29 -8.56
N ARG A 102 -11.40 16.17 -8.59
CA ARG A 102 -12.64 15.96 -9.36
C ARG A 102 -12.45 16.18 -10.87
N TRP A 103 -11.45 16.99 -11.26
CA TRP A 103 -11.19 17.40 -12.64
C TRP A 103 -9.70 17.22 -12.97
N ARG A 104 -9.18 16.03 -12.79
CA ARG A 104 -7.73 15.71 -12.91
C ARG A 104 -7.13 16.16 -14.26
N VAL A 105 -7.93 16.18 -15.32
CA VAL A 105 -7.51 16.66 -16.65
C VAL A 105 -7.02 18.10 -16.62
N LEU A 106 -7.62 18.96 -15.78
CA LEU A 106 -7.17 20.35 -15.65
C LEU A 106 -5.75 20.44 -15.11
N ASP A 107 -5.38 19.59 -14.15
CA ASP A 107 -4.02 19.59 -13.60
C ASP A 107 -3.00 19.13 -14.64
N TYR A 108 -3.35 18.21 -15.54
CA TYR A 108 -2.48 17.83 -16.66
C TYR A 108 -2.28 18.97 -17.67
N LEU A 109 -3.26 19.83 -17.86
CA LEU A 109 -3.15 20.96 -18.76
C LEU A 109 -2.34 22.13 -18.19
N VAL A 110 -2.45 22.37 -16.88
CA VAL A 110 -1.84 23.55 -16.23
C VAL A 110 -0.51 23.25 -15.53
N ASP A 111 -0.22 21.99 -15.17
CA ASP A 111 0.94 21.62 -14.35
C ASP A 111 1.50 20.22 -14.73
N PHE A 112 1.62 19.97 -16.03
CA PHE A 112 2.02 18.66 -16.58
C PHE A 112 3.33 18.16 -15.97
N ALA A 113 4.33 19.01 -15.85
CA ALA A 113 5.65 18.64 -15.36
C ALA A 113 5.63 18.11 -13.92
N ARG A 114 4.76 18.66 -13.07
CA ARG A 114 4.55 18.16 -11.70
C ARG A 114 3.70 16.89 -11.73
N VAL A 115 2.54 16.95 -12.39
CA VAL A 115 1.55 15.86 -12.39
C VAL A 115 2.12 14.58 -13.00
N ASN A 116 3.06 14.69 -13.95
CA ASN A 116 3.70 13.54 -14.59
C ASN A 116 4.78 12.84 -13.72
N ARG A 117 5.13 13.40 -12.57
CA ARG A 117 6.04 12.73 -11.62
C ARG A 117 5.25 11.75 -10.79
N ARG A 118 5.45 10.45 -11.03
CA ARG A 118 4.71 9.37 -10.36
C ARG A 118 5.62 8.45 -9.56
N MET A 119 5.07 7.94 -8.46
CA MET A 119 5.72 6.94 -7.64
C MET A 119 5.37 5.55 -8.16
N HIS A 120 6.36 4.81 -8.66
CA HIS A 120 6.15 3.47 -9.20
C HIS A 120 6.51 2.35 -8.22
N ASN A 121 6.53 2.65 -6.91
CA ASN A 121 6.86 1.69 -5.86
C ASN A 121 5.74 0.70 -5.64
N LYS A 122 6.12 -0.52 -5.29
CA LYS A 122 5.23 -1.60 -4.87
C LYS A 122 5.96 -2.38 -3.79
N SER A 123 5.67 -2.05 -2.54
CA SER A 123 6.27 -2.70 -1.39
C SER A 123 5.27 -2.88 -0.26
N PHE A 124 5.47 -3.94 0.50
CA PHE A 124 4.69 -4.27 1.68
C PHE A 124 5.64 -4.80 2.74
N THR A 125 5.92 -4.00 3.74
CA THR A 125 6.93 -4.30 4.77
C THR A 125 6.26 -4.44 6.13
N ALA A 126 6.55 -5.51 6.84
CA ALA A 126 6.11 -5.73 8.22
C ALA A 126 7.30 -5.71 9.18
N ASP A 127 7.14 -4.96 10.26
CA ASP A 127 8.05 -4.88 11.41
C ASP A 127 9.52 -4.58 11.04
N SER A 128 9.74 -3.96 9.88
CA SER A 128 11.08 -3.74 9.31
C SER A 128 11.91 -5.02 9.13
N GLN A 129 11.28 -6.18 9.17
CA GLN A 129 11.95 -7.48 9.11
C GLN A 129 11.67 -8.23 7.81
N LEU A 130 10.46 -8.14 7.30
CA LEU A 130 10.05 -8.84 6.09
C LEU A 130 9.41 -7.88 5.10
N THR A 131 9.90 -7.91 3.86
CA THR A 131 9.41 -7.04 2.79
C THR A 131 9.01 -7.85 1.57
N ILE A 132 7.80 -7.65 1.07
CA ILE A 132 7.38 -8.11 -0.25
C ILE A 132 7.56 -6.94 -1.22
N ILE A 133 8.40 -7.13 -2.23
CA ILE A 133 8.64 -6.15 -3.30
C ILE A 133 8.44 -6.79 -4.67
N GLY A 134 8.16 -5.98 -5.68
CA GLY A 134 8.04 -6.49 -7.05
C GLY A 134 7.28 -5.57 -8.00
N GLY A 135 6.83 -6.13 -9.12
CA GLY A 135 6.09 -5.41 -10.15
C GLY A 135 4.56 -5.43 -9.99
N ARG A 136 4.01 -6.21 -9.06
CA ARG A 136 2.56 -6.38 -8.91
C ARG A 136 1.93 -5.22 -8.14
N ASN A 137 0.87 -4.67 -8.72
CA ASN A 137 -0.03 -3.74 -8.04
C ASN A 137 -1.09 -4.51 -7.22
N VAL A 138 -2.05 -3.79 -6.65
CA VAL A 138 -3.21 -4.35 -5.94
C VAL A 138 -4.43 -4.19 -6.84
N GLY A 139 -5.02 -5.33 -7.22
CA GLY A 139 -6.18 -5.43 -8.11
C GLY A 139 -6.35 -6.86 -8.65
N ASP A 140 -7.58 -7.20 -9.05
CA ASP A 140 -7.97 -8.48 -9.67
C ASP A 140 -7.51 -8.57 -11.13
#